data_5e103b4b9a3631ad1a7e30ad2c3812c9
#
_entry.id   5e103b4b9a3631ad1a7e30ad2c3812c9
#
_cell.length_a   1.000
_cell.length_b   1.000
_cell.length_c   1.000
_cell.angle_alpha   90.00
_cell.angle_beta   90.00
_cell.angle_gamma   90.00
#
_symmetry.space_group_name_H-M   'P 1'
#
loop_
_entity.id
_entity.type
_entity.pdbx_description
1 polymer ?
#
loop_
_entity_poly.entity_id
_entity_poly.type
_entity_poly.pdbx_seq_one_letter_code
_entity_poly.pdbx_strand_id
1 'polypeptide(L)'
;MRDISKYQGIIPAFYACYDEKGEVDEGRVEQLAEYMVRKGVKGVYVGGSSGECIYQSVDDRKRTLERVVRVSGGKLTIIAHVACNNTAESMELAAHAQSLGVDAIAAIPPIYFHLPEYAIAQYWNDISGAAPDTDFVIYNIPQLAGVALTMPPFREMIKNPRVAAVKNSSMPTQDIQMFKAEGGEGFVVFN
;
A
#
# COMPACT_ATOMS: atom_id res chain seq x y z
N MET A 1 -18.25 -13.33 -1.99
CA MET A 1 -17.70 -12.23 -2.82
C MET A 1 -17.08 -11.22 -1.86
N ARG A 2 -15.86 -10.71 -2.14
CA ARG A 2 -15.22 -9.71 -1.27
C ARG A 2 -16.05 -8.41 -1.29
N ASP A 3 -16.23 -7.79 -0.13
CA ASP A 3 -16.78 -6.43 -0.06
C ASP A 3 -15.70 -5.43 -0.47
N ILE A 4 -15.89 -4.83 -1.65
CA ILE A 4 -15.00 -3.80 -2.21
C ILE A 4 -15.51 -2.38 -1.95
N SER A 5 -16.64 -2.21 -1.28
CA SER A 5 -17.25 -0.90 -1.03
C SER A 5 -16.33 0.02 -0.20
N LYS A 6 -15.52 -0.59 0.68
CA LYS A 6 -14.52 0.12 1.48
C LYS A 6 -13.44 0.79 0.62
N TYR A 7 -13.24 0.33 -0.63
CA TYR A 7 -12.25 0.87 -1.57
C TYR A 7 -12.82 1.81 -2.63
N GLN A 8 -14.12 2.09 -2.58
CA GLN A 8 -14.78 2.94 -3.57
C GLN A 8 -14.81 4.40 -3.09
N GLY A 9 -14.07 5.26 -3.76
CA GLY A 9 -14.01 6.69 -3.45
C GLY A 9 -12.58 7.24 -3.54
N ILE A 10 -12.40 8.43 -3.01
CA ILE A 10 -11.10 9.12 -3.03
C ILE A 10 -10.25 8.64 -1.86
N ILE A 11 -9.10 8.04 -2.16
CA ILE A 11 -8.10 7.57 -1.19
C ILE A 11 -6.77 8.24 -1.52
N PRO A 12 -6.53 9.47 -1.00
CA PRO A 12 -5.30 10.19 -1.29
C PRO A 12 -4.08 9.52 -0.67
N ALA A 13 -2.92 9.74 -1.30
CA ALA A 13 -1.64 9.41 -0.72
C ALA A 13 -1.36 10.34 0.47
N PHE A 14 -0.98 9.75 1.60
CA PHE A 14 -0.64 10.47 2.81
C PHE A 14 0.81 10.95 2.74
N TYR A 15 1.03 12.25 2.89
CA TYR A 15 2.36 12.84 2.83
C TYR A 15 3.19 12.56 4.08
N ALA A 16 4.50 12.51 3.90
CA ALA A 16 5.42 12.52 5.03
C ALA A 16 5.30 13.85 5.81
N CYS A 17 5.40 13.76 7.13
CA CYS A 17 5.29 14.92 8.02
C CYS A 17 6.54 14.98 8.89
N TYR A 18 7.36 15.99 8.68
CA TYR A 18 8.62 16.19 9.37
C TYR A 18 8.64 17.49 10.18
N ASP A 19 9.44 17.49 11.23
CA ASP A 19 9.82 18.69 11.96
C ASP A 19 10.93 19.50 11.25
N GLU A 20 11.42 20.54 11.88
CA GLU A 20 12.48 21.40 11.36
C GLU A 20 13.87 20.70 11.33
N LYS A 21 13.99 19.53 11.96
CA LYS A 21 15.21 18.71 11.95
C LYS A 21 15.16 17.59 10.92
N GLY A 22 14.01 17.41 10.25
CA GLY A 22 13.77 16.36 9.28
C GLY A 22 13.38 15.02 9.94
N GLU A 23 12.99 15.01 11.21
CA GLU A 23 12.47 13.83 11.89
C GLU A 23 10.95 13.76 11.79
N VAL A 24 10.37 12.55 11.82
CA VAL A 24 8.93 12.36 11.77
C VAL A 24 8.25 13.06 12.95
N ASP A 25 7.37 14.00 12.62
CA ASP A 25 6.58 14.76 13.58
C ASP A 25 5.19 14.12 13.74
N GLU A 26 5.00 13.40 14.83
CA GLU A 26 3.76 12.70 15.13
C GLU A 26 2.56 13.65 15.26
N GLY A 27 2.75 14.87 15.75
CA GLY A 27 1.69 15.87 15.86
C GLY A 27 1.22 16.37 14.49
N ARG A 28 2.15 16.59 13.56
CA ARG A 28 1.81 16.93 12.17
C ARG A 28 1.14 15.76 11.44
N VAL A 29 1.56 14.51 11.72
CA VAL A 29 0.88 13.32 11.20
C VAL A 29 -0.58 13.29 11.65
N GLU A 30 -0.85 13.53 12.94
CA GLU A 30 -2.21 13.55 13.46
C GLU A 30 -3.06 14.69 12.87
N GLN A 31 -2.50 15.90 12.77
CA GLN A 31 -3.18 17.04 12.15
C GLN A 31 -3.56 16.76 10.69
N LEU A 32 -2.68 16.12 9.91
CA LEU A 32 -2.97 15.73 8.53
C LEU A 32 -4.06 14.65 8.48
N ALA A 33 -4.01 13.65 9.38
CA ALA A 33 -5.04 12.62 9.47
C ALA A 33 -6.41 13.20 9.84
N GLU A 34 -6.47 14.12 10.81
CA GLU A 34 -7.69 14.86 11.14
C GLU A 34 -8.21 15.70 9.97
N TYR A 35 -7.31 16.33 9.23
CA TYR A 35 -7.68 17.06 8.02
C TYR A 35 -8.35 16.17 6.99
N MET A 36 -7.81 14.96 6.73
CA MET A 36 -8.40 13.99 5.81
C MET A 36 -9.80 13.54 6.27
N VAL A 37 -9.97 13.28 7.58
CA VAL A 37 -11.29 12.96 8.16
C VAL A 37 -12.27 14.11 7.94
N ARG A 38 -11.88 15.35 8.25
CA ARG A 38 -12.75 16.54 8.05
C ARG A 38 -13.12 16.77 6.59
N LYS A 39 -12.23 16.41 5.64
CA LYS A 39 -12.49 16.50 4.19
C LYS A 39 -13.44 15.43 3.66
N GLY A 40 -13.75 14.43 4.47
CA GLY A 40 -14.68 13.37 4.08
C GLY A 40 -14.16 12.48 2.97
N VAL A 41 -12.83 12.29 2.86
CA VAL A 41 -12.25 11.32 1.93
C VAL A 41 -12.64 9.90 2.34
N LYS A 42 -12.64 8.96 1.39
CA LYS A 42 -13.00 7.56 1.69
C LYS A 42 -11.93 6.85 2.53
N GLY A 43 -10.67 7.18 2.30
CA GLY A 43 -9.55 6.54 2.98
C GLY A 43 -8.24 7.28 2.78
N VAL A 44 -7.14 6.68 3.22
CA VAL A 44 -5.77 7.19 3.06
C VAL A 44 -4.81 6.06 2.70
N TYR A 45 -3.84 6.36 1.84
CA TYR A 45 -2.75 5.46 1.46
C TYR A 45 -1.47 5.92 2.15
N VAL A 46 -1.06 5.24 3.23
CA VAL A 46 -0.01 5.67 4.16
C VAL A 46 1.33 5.03 3.80
N GLY A 47 2.40 5.79 3.89
CA GLY A 47 3.78 5.30 3.74
C GLY A 47 4.16 4.86 2.33
N GLY A 48 3.48 5.38 1.29
CA GLY A 48 3.86 5.18 -0.11
C GLY A 48 4.94 6.17 -0.57
N SER A 49 5.02 6.41 -1.89
CA SER A 49 6.01 7.34 -2.48
C SER A 49 5.86 8.77 -1.95
N SER A 50 4.62 9.27 -1.83
CA SER A 50 4.36 10.60 -1.24
C SER A 50 4.63 10.63 0.28
N GLY A 51 4.61 9.46 0.93
CA GLY A 51 5.02 9.29 2.33
C GLY A 51 6.51 9.03 2.49
N GLU A 52 7.28 9.16 1.41
CA GLU A 52 8.75 9.08 1.39
C GLU A 52 9.33 7.80 2.03
N CYS A 53 8.64 6.66 1.84
CA CYS A 53 8.93 5.40 2.52
C CYS A 53 10.38 4.91 2.39
N ILE A 54 11.07 5.28 1.31
CA ILE A 54 12.47 4.84 1.07
C ILE A 54 13.49 5.58 1.93
N TYR A 55 13.09 6.71 2.53
CA TYR A 55 13.96 7.53 3.39
C TYR A 55 13.68 7.34 4.88
N GLN A 56 12.59 6.64 5.22
CA GLN A 56 12.18 6.43 6.60
C GLN A 56 12.62 5.06 7.11
N SER A 57 13.02 5.01 8.37
CA SER A 57 13.27 3.75 9.08
C SER A 57 11.97 2.94 9.27
N VAL A 58 12.11 1.65 9.57
CA VAL A 58 10.98 0.80 9.94
C VAL A 58 10.21 1.38 11.12
N ASP A 59 10.93 1.89 12.13
CA ASP A 59 10.32 2.48 13.33
C ASP A 59 9.55 3.78 13.03
N ASP A 60 10.07 4.64 12.16
CA ASP A 60 9.38 5.87 11.74
C ASP A 60 8.09 5.55 10.98
N ARG A 61 8.12 4.53 10.12
CA ARG A 61 6.95 4.07 9.38
C ARG A 61 5.90 3.47 10.30
N LYS A 62 6.30 2.71 11.33
CA LYS A 62 5.40 2.19 12.36
C LYS A 62 4.76 3.33 13.14
N ARG A 63 5.55 4.27 13.66
CA ARG A 63 5.05 5.44 14.40
C ARG A 63 4.06 6.25 13.57
N THR A 64 4.38 6.52 12.31
CA THR A 64 3.48 7.24 11.39
C THR A 64 2.15 6.51 11.26
N LEU A 65 2.16 5.19 10.99
CA LEU A 65 0.95 4.40 10.82
C LEU A 65 0.11 4.35 12.10
N GLU A 66 0.74 4.18 13.27
CA GLU A 66 0.07 4.20 14.57
C GLU A 66 -0.69 5.50 14.82
N ARG A 67 -0.07 6.65 14.48
CA ARG A 67 -0.73 7.97 14.63
C ARG A 67 -1.90 8.13 13.67
N VAL A 68 -1.75 7.69 12.41
CA VAL A 68 -2.84 7.72 11.44
C VAL A 68 -4.00 6.84 11.92
N VAL A 69 -3.74 5.60 12.36
CA VAL A 69 -4.77 4.68 12.86
C VAL A 69 -5.46 5.24 14.10
N ARG A 70 -4.71 5.81 15.02
CA ARG A 70 -5.27 6.42 16.25
C ARG A 70 -6.31 7.49 15.95
N VAL A 71 -6.07 8.31 14.93
CA VAL A 71 -6.93 9.45 14.59
C VAL A 71 -8.08 9.04 13.66
N SER A 72 -7.81 8.20 12.68
CA SER A 72 -8.70 7.91 11.57
C SER A 72 -9.23 6.48 11.52
N GLY A 73 -8.77 5.60 12.40
CA GLY A 73 -9.27 4.23 12.50
C GLY A 73 -10.78 4.17 12.72
N GLY A 74 -11.46 3.31 11.95
CA GLY A 74 -12.92 3.20 11.95
C GLY A 74 -13.67 4.35 11.26
N LYS A 75 -12.97 5.42 10.83
CA LYS A 75 -13.54 6.56 10.10
C LYS A 75 -13.14 6.57 8.63
N LEU A 76 -11.94 6.13 8.33
CA LEU A 76 -11.35 6.08 6.99
C LEU A 76 -10.85 4.66 6.69
N THR A 77 -10.93 4.26 5.42
CA THR A 77 -10.20 3.09 4.93
C THR A 77 -8.71 3.38 4.96
N ILE A 78 -7.92 2.51 5.59
CA ILE A 78 -6.47 2.69 5.72
C ILE A 78 -5.76 1.61 4.92
N ILE A 79 -4.98 2.03 3.91
CA ILE A 79 -4.08 1.17 3.14
C ILE A 79 -2.65 1.51 3.55
N ALA A 80 -1.96 0.58 4.19
CA ALA A 80 -0.59 0.77 4.64
C ALA A 80 0.41 0.21 3.61
N HIS A 81 1.25 1.05 3.04
CA HIS A 81 2.37 0.59 2.23
C HIS A 81 3.49 0.07 3.13
N VAL A 82 3.91 -1.19 2.90
CA VAL A 82 4.82 -1.91 3.80
C VAL A 82 6.12 -2.36 3.11
N ALA A 83 6.30 -2.03 1.83
CA ALA A 83 7.48 -2.47 1.10
C ALA A 83 8.78 -1.81 1.60
N CYS A 84 9.78 -2.64 1.81
CA CYS A 84 11.21 -2.32 1.93
C CYS A 84 11.97 -3.10 0.87
N ASN A 85 13.25 -2.78 0.61
CA ASN A 85 14.09 -3.63 -0.23
C ASN A 85 14.44 -4.98 0.43
N ASN A 86 14.22 -5.09 1.71
CA ASN A 86 14.44 -6.27 2.53
C ASN A 86 13.08 -6.94 2.81
N THR A 87 12.95 -8.22 2.47
CA THR A 87 11.70 -8.98 2.68
C THR A 87 11.34 -9.09 4.16
N ALA A 88 12.32 -9.29 5.05
CA ALA A 88 12.06 -9.42 6.48
C ALA A 88 11.48 -8.15 7.09
N GLU A 89 12.02 -6.97 6.76
CA GLU A 89 11.48 -5.68 7.19
C GLU A 89 10.08 -5.42 6.63
N SER A 90 9.84 -5.82 5.37
CA SER A 90 8.51 -5.71 4.75
C SER A 90 7.49 -6.58 5.45
N MET A 91 7.86 -7.80 5.83
CA MET A 91 7.02 -8.71 6.60
C MET A 91 6.75 -8.18 8.02
N GLU A 92 7.75 -7.58 8.65
CA GLU A 92 7.60 -6.94 9.96
C GLU A 92 6.60 -5.78 9.93
N LEU A 93 6.70 -4.91 8.92
CA LEU A 93 5.74 -3.83 8.71
C LEU A 93 4.34 -4.35 8.37
N ALA A 94 4.22 -5.45 7.61
CA ALA A 94 2.95 -6.06 7.28
C ALA A 94 2.25 -6.63 8.53
N ALA A 95 2.97 -7.38 9.35
CA ALA A 95 2.45 -7.92 10.61
C ALA A 95 2.04 -6.79 11.57
N HIS A 96 2.85 -5.74 11.68
CA HIS A 96 2.52 -4.56 12.48
C HIS A 96 1.26 -3.86 11.96
N ALA A 97 1.14 -3.64 10.64
CA ALA A 97 -0.04 -3.02 10.05
C ALA A 97 -1.32 -3.84 10.31
N GLN A 98 -1.25 -5.17 10.18
CA GLN A 98 -2.35 -6.06 10.53
C GLN A 98 -2.74 -5.93 12.01
N SER A 99 -1.76 -5.86 12.92
CA SER A 99 -2.03 -5.74 14.36
C SER A 99 -2.78 -4.45 14.72
N LEU A 100 -2.64 -3.41 13.91
CA LEU A 100 -3.37 -2.15 14.02
C LEU A 100 -4.76 -2.17 13.37
N GLY A 101 -5.14 -3.26 12.70
CA GLY A 101 -6.44 -3.40 12.06
C GLY A 101 -6.63 -2.55 10.81
N VAL A 102 -5.58 -2.34 10.01
CA VAL A 102 -5.71 -1.64 8.72
C VAL A 102 -6.54 -2.47 7.73
N ASP A 103 -7.19 -1.81 6.76
CA ASP A 103 -8.03 -2.46 5.76
C ASP A 103 -7.26 -3.23 4.71
N ALA A 104 -6.07 -2.75 4.36
CA ALA A 104 -5.16 -3.40 3.43
C ALA A 104 -3.71 -3.02 3.69
N ILE A 105 -2.81 -3.91 3.28
CA ILE A 105 -1.40 -3.60 3.09
C ILE A 105 -1.08 -3.49 1.60
N ALA A 106 -0.03 -2.75 1.26
CA ALA A 106 0.39 -2.56 -0.13
C ALA A 106 1.92 -2.63 -0.27
N ALA A 107 2.40 -3.08 -1.44
CA ALA A 107 3.84 -3.14 -1.69
C ALA A 107 4.19 -2.86 -3.15
N ILE A 108 5.21 -1.99 -3.38
CA ILE A 108 5.97 -1.95 -4.63
C ILE A 108 6.91 -3.16 -4.68
N PRO A 109 7.42 -3.57 -5.85
CA PRO A 109 8.55 -4.50 -5.89
C PRO A 109 9.80 -3.88 -5.25
N PRO A 110 10.80 -4.69 -4.84
CA PRO A 110 12.09 -4.16 -4.43
C PRO A 110 12.70 -3.28 -5.53
N ILE A 111 13.29 -2.15 -5.13
CA ILE A 111 13.88 -1.19 -6.06
C ILE A 111 15.40 -1.40 -6.17
N TYR A 112 16.03 -0.74 -7.13
CA TYR A 112 17.45 -0.74 -7.46
C TYR A 112 17.88 -1.94 -8.30
N PHE A 113 17.68 -3.18 -7.86
CA PHE A 113 17.91 -4.37 -8.69
C PHE A 113 16.61 -4.81 -9.37
N HIS A 114 16.66 -5.01 -10.67
CA HIS A 114 15.53 -5.54 -11.43
C HIS A 114 15.45 -7.06 -11.25
N LEU A 115 14.64 -7.48 -10.30
CA LEU A 115 14.44 -8.88 -10.00
C LEU A 115 13.56 -9.56 -11.07
N PRO A 116 13.74 -10.86 -11.32
CA PRO A 116 12.85 -11.61 -12.20
C PRO A 116 11.43 -11.69 -11.61
N GLU A 117 10.42 -11.82 -12.48
CA GLU A 117 9.00 -11.79 -12.11
C GLU A 117 8.64 -12.79 -11.00
N TYR A 118 9.19 -14.01 -11.04
CA TYR A 118 8.94 -15.01 -10.00
C TYR A 118 9.44 -14.59 -8.61
N ALA A 119 10.57 -13.90 -8.53
CA ALA A 119 11.13 -13.42 -7.27
C ALA A 119 10.30 -12.26 -6.70
N ILE A 120 9.76 -11.39 -7.57
CA ILE A 120 8.84 -10.33 -7.18
C ILE A 120 7.53 -10.94 -6.66
N ALA A 121 6.97 -11.91 -7.35
CA ALA A 121 5.76 -12.60 -6.91
C ALA A 121 5.98 -13.32 -5.55
N GLN A 122 7.14 -13.95 -5.35
CA GLN A 122 7.50 -14.56 -4.07
C GLN A 122 7.58 -13.51 -2.96
N TYR A 123 8.29 -12.40 -3.19
CA TYR A 123 8.39 -11.28 -2.25
C TYR A 123 7.01 -10.76 -1.82
N TRP A 124 6.10 -10.52 -2.75
CA TRP A 124 4.74 -10.07 -2.44
C TRP A 124 3.92 -11.13 -1.67
N ASN A 125 4.10 -12.42 -2.00
CA ASN A 125 3.42 -13.50 -1.29
C ASN A 125 3.94 -13.66 0.14
N ASP A 126 5.25 -13.48 0.37
CA ASP A 126 5.85 -13.51 1.71
C ASP A 126 5.29 -12.38 2.58
N ILE A 127 5.22 -11.15 2.04
CA ILE A 127 4.61 -10.00 2.72
C ILE A 127 3.14 -10.26 3.03
N SER A 128 2.39 -10.72 2.04
CA SER A 128 0.97 -11.06 2.21
C SER A 128 0.77 -12.19 3.23
N GLY A 129 1.69 -13.13 3.29
CA GLY A 129 1.69 -14.22 4.27
C GLY A 129 1.92 -13.75 5.71
N ALA A 130 2.67 -12.67 5.91
CA ALA A 130 2.91 -12.07 7.22
C ALA A 130 1.68 -11.31 7.79
N ALA A 131 0.68 -11.03 6.95
CA ALA A 131 -0.57 -10.39 7.32
C ALA A 131 -1.77 -11.19 6.75
N PRO A 132 -2.02 -12.43 7.26
CA PRO A 132 -2.93 -13.38 6.64
C PRO A 132 -4.40 -12.93 6.63
N ASP A 133 -4.79 -12.03 7.52
CA ASP A 133 -6.17 -11.56 7.67
C ASP A 133 -6.40 -10.18 7.02
N THR A 134 -5.40 -9.67 6.29
CA THR A 134 -5.44 -8.32 5.71
C THR A 134 -5.41 -8.41 4.18
N ASP A 135 -6.21 -7.58 3.50
CA ASP A 135 -6.18 -7.48 2.04
C ASP A 135 -4.81 -6.99 1.55
N PHE A 136 -4.37 -7.48 0.39
CA PHE A 136 -3.12 -7.08 -0.24
C PHE A 136 -3.37 -6.28 -1.52
N VAL A 137 -2.67 -5.16 -1.68
CA VAL A 137 -2.70 -4.28 -2.85
C VAL A 137 -1.34 -4.30 -3.53
N ILE A 138 -1.27 -4.76 -4.77
CA ILE A 138 -0.06 -4.64 -5.58
C ILE A 138 0.11 -3.16 -5.97
N TYR A 139 1.28 -2.58 -5.73
CA TYR A 139 1.55 -1.22 -6.18
C TYR A 139 2.46 -1.22 -7.42
N ASN A 140 1.86 -0.93 -8.56
CA ASN A 140 2.53 -0.81 -9.85
C ASN A 140 2.90 0.66 -10.11
N ILE A 141 4.19 0.97 -10.02
CA ILE A 141 4.76 2.29 -10.30
C ILE A 141 6.11 2.15 -11.02
N PRO A 142 6.13 1.72 -12.28
CA PRO A 142 7.35 1.34 -12.99
C PRO A 142 8.37 2.48 -13.11
N GLN A 143 7.93 3.73 -13.14
CA GLN A 143 8.82 4.90 -13.22
C GLN A 143 9.75 5.03 -12.02
N LEU A 144 9.32 4.57 -10.83
CA LEU A 144 10.11 4.61 -9.60
C LEU A 144 10.65 3.24 -9.21
N ALA A 145 9.90 2.18 -9.47
CA ALA A 145 10.29 0.82 -9.11
C ALA A 145 11.22 0.17 -10.13
N GLY A 146 11.30 0.71 -11.36
CA GLY A 146 12.12 0.15 -12.44
C GLY A 146 11.56 -1.14 -13.05
N VAL A 147 10.45 -1.65 -12.54
CA VAL A 147 9.78 -2.87 -13.01
C VAL A 147 8.30 -2.59 -13.18
N ALA A 148 7.75 -2.97 -14.34
CA ALA A 148 6.32 -2.90 -14.63
C ALA A 148 5.63 -4.21 -14.25
N LEU A 149 4.43 -4.12 -13.70
CA LEU A 149 3.54 -5.26 -13.52
C LEU A 149 3.00 -5.66 -14.90
N THR A 150 3.47 -6.79 -15.42
CA THR A 150 2.94 -7.40 -16.62
C THR A 150 1.81 -8.38 -16.30
N MET A 151 1.08 -8.88 -17.32
CA MET A 151 -0.04 -9.80 -17.08
C MET A 151 0.37 -11.17 -16.50
N PRO A 152 1.53 -11.78 -16.86
CA PRO A 152 1.92 -13.05 -16.27
C PRO A 152 2.09 -12.98 -14.74
N PRO A 153 2.93 -12.09 -14.15
CA PRO A 153 3.02 -11.98 -12.70
C PRO A 153 1.71 -11.49 -12.06
N PHE A 154 0.90 -10.66 -12.74
CA PHE A 154 -0.42 -10.31 -12.23
C PHE A 154 -1.32 -11.55 -12.07
N ARG A 155 -1.40 -12.41 -13.10
CA ARG A 155 -2.17 -13.68 -13.05
C ARG A 155 -1.67 -14.61 -11.96
N GLU A 156 -0.37 -14.64 -11.69
CA GLU A 156 0.18 -15.40 -10.58
C GLU A 156 -0.29 -14.85 -9.24
N MET A 157 -0.22 -13.55 -9.07
CA MET A 157 -0.58 -12.89 -7.82
C MET A 157 -2.06 -12.99 -7.48
N ILE A 158 -2.97 -12.90 -8.44
CA ILE A 158 -4.43 -13.01 -8.16
C ILE A 158 -4.88 -14.43 -7.76
N LYS A 159 -4.00 -15.44 -7.85
CA LYS A 159 -4.26 -16.75 -7.24
C LYS A 159 -4.25 -16.69 -5.72
N ASN A 160 -3.54 -15.73 -5.15
CA ASN A 160 -3.56 -15.46 -3.71
C ASN A 160 -4.88 -14.75 -3.35
N PRO A 161 -5.74 -15.38 -2.54
CA PRO A 161 -7.06 -14.83 -2.23
C PRO A 161 -7.04 -13.51 -1.47
N ARG A 162 -5.89 -13.11 -0.89
CA ARG A 162 -5.74 -11.81 -0.22
C ARG A 162 -5.51 -10.66 -1.20
N VAL A 163 -5.06 -10.93 -2.42
CA VAL A 163 -4.85 -9.88 -3.43
C VAL A 163 -6.19 -9.30 -3.86
N ALA A 164 -6.46 -8.09 -3.40
CA ALA A 164 -7.74 -7.40 -3.56
C ALA A 164 -7.72 -6.34 -4.66
N ALA A 165 -6.53 -5.79 -4.92
CA ALA A 165 -6.42 -4.63 -5.77
C ALA A 165 -5.03 -4.46 -6.40
N VAL A 166 -4.98 -3.60 -7.42
CA VAL A 166 -3.76 -2.96 -7.91
C VAL A 166 -3.91 -1.45 -7.74
N LYS A 167 -2.90 -0.81 -7.15
CA LYS A 167 -2.71 0.63 -7.31
C LYS A 167 -1.83 0.84 -8.54
N ASN A 168 -2.44 1.34 -9.62
CA ASN A 168 -1.77 1.48 -10.91
C ASN A 168 -1.35 2.93 -11.14
N SER A 169 -0.06 3.19 -11.09
CA SER A 169 0.55 4.48 -11.42
C SER A 169 1.43 4.37 -12.67
N SER A 170 1.12 3.42 -13.56
CA SER A 170 1.76 3.33 -14.87
C SER A 170 1.19 4.38 -15.83
N MET A 171 1.94 4.71 -16.89
CA MET A 171 1.50 5.67 -17.91
C MET A 171 0.41 5.11 -18.83
N PRO A 172 0.44 3.83 -19.25
CA PRO A 172 -0.60 3.28 -20.13
C PRO A 172 -1.94 3.13 -19.39
N THR A 173 -2.95 3.88 -19.82
CA THR A 173 -4.30 3.83 -19.21
C THR A 173 -5.02 2.52 -19.47
N GLN A 174 -4.70 1.79 -20.54
CA GLN A 174 -5.24 0.47 -20.82
C GLN A 174 -4.95 -0.56 -19.74
N ASP A 175 -3.87 -0.41 -18.98
CA ASP A 175 -3.49 -1.31 -17.89
C ASP A 175 -4.62 -1.40 -16.84
N ILE A 176 -5.30 -0.28 -16.57
CA ILE A 176 -6.42 -0.22 -15.63
C ILE A 176 -7.51 -1.20 -16.04
N GLN A 177 -7.88 -1.17 -17.32
CA GLN A 177 -8.93 -2.03 -17.85
C GLN A 177 -8.48 -3.49 -17.91
N MET A 178 -7.23 -3.75 -18.28
CA MET A 178 -6.67 -5.10 -18.36
C MET A 178 -6.66 -5.77 -16.98
N PHE A 179 -6.15 -5.08 -15.95
CA PHE A 179 -6.15 -5.59 -14.58
C PHE A 179 -7.58 -5.78 -14.04
N LYS A 180 -8.49 -4.84 -14.34
CA LYS A 180 -9.89 -4.97 -13.91
C LYS A 180 -10.60 -6.13 -14.58
N ALA A 181 -10.40 -6.32 -15.87
CA ALA A 181 -11.02 -7.41 -16.63
C ALA A 181 -10.56 -8.80 -16.13
N GLU A 182 -9.25 -8.96 -15.91
CA GLU A 182 -8.67 -10.22 -15.44
C GLU A 182 -8.99 -10.49 -13.95
N GLY A 183 -8.98 -9.44 -13.09
CA GLY A 183 -9.26 -9.56 -11.67
C GLY A 183 -10.75 -9.76 -11.34
N GLY A 184 -11.66 -9.43 -12.26
CA GLY A 184 -13.10 -9.65 -12.14
C GLY A 184 -13.83 -8.64 -11.24
N GLU A 185 -15.10 -8.95 -10.91
CA GLU A 185 -15.99 -8.02 -10.21
C GLU A 185 -15.50 -7.63 -8.80
N GLY A 186 -14.96 -8.60 -8.06
CA GLY A 186 -14.45 -8.40 -6.69
C GLY A 186 -13.05 -7.79 -6.61
N PHE A 187 -12.51 -7.27 -7.73
CA PHE A 187 -11.16 -6.72 -7.81
C PHE A 187 -11.19 -5.21 -8.03
N VAL A 188 -10.29 -4.48 -7.37
CA VAL A 188 -10.21 -3.01 -7.46
C VAL A 188 -8.93 -2.59 -8.18
N VAL A 189 -9.03 -1.58 -9.03
CA VAL A 189 -7.88 -0.90 -9.61
C VAL A 189 -7.95 0.57 -9.20
N PHE A 190 -6.99 0.99 -8.38
CA PHE A 190 -6.77 2.40 -8.05
C PHE A 190 -5.87 3.05 -9.11
N ASN A 191 -6.12 4.31 -9.39
CA ASN A 191 -5.29 5.12 -10.29
C ASN A 191 -4.80 6.38 -9.56
#